data_83a9f78e76a72ab2de4d073300a82f91
#
_entry.id   83a9f78e76a72ab2de4d073300a82f91
#
_cell.length_a   1.000
_cell.length_b   1.000
_cell.length_c   1.000
_cell.angle_alpha   90.00
_cell.angle_beta   90.00
_cell.angle_gamma   90.00
#
_symmetry.space_group_name_H-M   'P 1'
#
loop_
_entity.id
_entity.type
_entity.pdbx_description
1 polymer ?
#
loop_
_entity_poly.entity_id
_entity_poly.type
_entity_poly.pdbx_seq_one_letter_code
_entity_poly.pdbx_strand_id
1 'polypeptide(L)'
;SLNPFYQMLAPGLRPFAVGLSTVAAIIASQALITGAFSLVSEASRLDLMPHMQVFYPAETKGQLYIPMVNNVMLVGCVIVVLLFQNSAHMEAAYGLAITLTMMCTTLLLFFYLHEERKLKVAPWIFAAFFLLLEGFFFVSSLTKFFHGGYFTILMAALIMGIMVCWYNGTAVEQRQFTLLPLRSYLPQLKRLRDDDRYERMSDNVVYLTKDTHTDYIDRDIVYSILDKHPKRAHAWWFVNVETMDEPHTFAYSVETFGTDYVFRVHLYLGYKINQRVNAYLRQVVQDLAATGELPPQTHDYSVYKDPGNIGTFKFVLIRKLLAPESDVEPSERTAITLKYIIRRAAGTPARWYGLELSLIHI
;
A
#
# COMPACT_ATOMS: atom_id res chain seq x y z
N SER A 1 24.35 34.37 19.11
CA SER A 1 25.59 33.58 19.21
C SER A 1 26.10 33.27 17.80
N LEU A 2 27.26 33.84 17.47
CA LEU A 2 27.91 33.64 16.17
C LEU A 2 28.40 32.18 16.12
N ASN A 3 28.03 31.46 15.06
CA ASN A 3 28.34 30.07 14.89
C ASN A 3 29.86 29.88 14.77
N PRO A 4 30.54 29.11 15.63
CA PRO A 4 32.00 28.99 15.66
C PRO A 4 32.61 28.58 14.32
N PHE A 5 31.91 27.72 13.58
CA PHE A 5 32.36 27.24 12.26
C PHE A 5 32.63 28.36 11.27
N TYR A 6 31.70 29.34 11.16
CA TYR A 6 31.88 30.46 10.24
C TYR A 6 32.86 31.50 10.74
N GLN A 7 33.14 31.55 12.05
CA GLN A 7 34.15 32.45 12.62
C GLN A 7 35.59 32.02 12.31
N MET A 8 35.82 30.71 12.17
CA MET A 8 37.15 30.18 11.81
C MET A 8 37.55 30.49 10.37
N LEU A 9 36.61 30.89 9.52
CA LEU A 9 36.84 31.21 8.11
C LEU A 9 37.22 32.69 7.93
N ALA A 10 38.11 32.95 7.00
CA ALA A 10 38.46 34.34 6.59
C ALA A 10 37.20 35.08 6.13
N PRO A 11 37.03 36.38 6.46
CA PRO A 11 35.81 37.15 6.19
C PRO A 11 35.32 37.07 4.74
N GLY A 12 36.22 37.02 3.76
CA GLY A 12 35.87 36.95 2.35
C GLY A 12 35.34 35.57 1.90
N LEU A 13 35.62 34.49 2.65
CA LEU A 13 35.16 33.15 2.34
C LEU A 13 33.83 32.79 3.00
N ARG A 14 33.34 33.58 3.96
CA ARG A 14 32.10 33.31 4.68
C ARG A 14 30.86 33.22 3.80
N PRO A 15 30.62 34.12 2.83
CA PRO A 15 29.45 34.01 1.95
C PRO A 15 29.47 32.72 1.11
N PHE A 16 30.65 32.33 0.63
CA PHE A 16 30.82 31.09 -0.12
C PHE A 16 30.53 29.87 0.76
N ALA A 17 31.05 29.81 1.99
CA ALA A 17 30.78 28.73 2.93
C ALA A 17 29.30 28.62 3.31
N VAL A 18 28.59 29.73 3.46
CA VAL A 18 27.13 29.75 3.70
C VAL A 18 26.41 29.17 2.48
N GLY A 19 26.76 29.59 1.26
CA GLY A 19 26.18 29.04 0.04
C GLY A 19 26.41 27.53 -0.08
N LEU A 20 27.64 27.07 0.17
CA LEU A 20 27.97 25.64 0.14
C LEU A 20 27.20 24.84 1.19
N SER A 21 27.09 25.34 2.43
CA SER A 21 26.33 24.72 3.50
C SER A 21 24.84 24.63 3.16
N THR A 22 24.30 25.67 2.51
CA THR A 22 22.88 25.65 2.06
C THR A 22 22.64 24.57 1.00
N VAL A 23 23.53 24.46 0.00
CA VAL A 23 23.43 23.40 -1.02
C VAL A 23 23.56 22.01 -0.38
N ALA A 24 24.51 21.83 0.54
CA ALA A 24 24.66 20.58 1.27
C ALA A 24 23.39 20.22 2.07
N ALA A 25 22.74 21.18 2.73
CA ALA A 25 21.50 20.99 3.46
C ALA A 25 20.34 20.57 2.53
N ILE A 26 20.25 21.16 1.33
CA ILE A 26 19.25 20.79 0.32
C ILE A 26 19.45 19.33 -0.13
N ILE A 27 20.69 18.94 -0.43
CA ILE A 27 21.00 17.56 -0.85
C ILE A 27 20.68 16.56 0.27
N ALA A 28 21.05 16.86 1.51
CA ALA A 28 20.75 16.03 2.66
C ALA A 28 19.25 15.89 2.89
N SER A 29 18.47 16.97 2.74
CA SER A 29 17.02 16.95 2.83
C SER A 29 16.39 16.04 1.78
N GLN A 30 16.86 16.09 0.53
CA GLN A 30 16.37 15.22 -0.54
C GLN A 30 16.65 13.74 -0.25
N ALA A 31 17.83 13.42 0.30
CA ALA A 31 18.18 12.05 0.69
C ALA A 31 17.25 11.53 1.80
N LEU A 32 16.95 12.34 2.81
CA LEU A 32 16.02 11.99 3.89
C LEU A 32 14.59 11.77 3.39
N ILE A 33 14.12 12.62 2.47
CA ILE A 33 12.78 12.49 1.86
C ILE A 33 12.69 11.16 1.09
N THR A 34 13.70 10.82 0.29
CA THR A 34 13.75 9.55 -0.45
C THR A 34 13.76 8.35 0.49
N GLY A 35 14.54 8.42 1.58
CA GLY A 35 14.56 7.39 2.63
C GLY A 35 13.20 7.21 3.28
N ALA A 36 12.50 8.31 3.58
CA ALA A 36 11.16 8.26 4.15
C ALA A 36 10.15 7.59 3.20
N PHE A 37 10.19 7.87 1.90
CA PHE A 37 9.34 7.20 0.92
C PHE A 37 9.59 5.70 0.89
N SER A 38 10.85 5.27 0.91
CA SER A 38 11.21 3.84 0.94
C SER A 38 10.69 3.15 2.19
N LEU A 39 10.87 3.75 3.38
CA LEU A 39 10.37 3.20 4.64
C LEU A 39 8.85 3.08 4.66
N VAL A 40 8.12 4.10 4.19
CA VAL A 40 6.65 4.06 4.14
C VAL A 40 6.17 3.06 3.10
N SER A 41 6.83 2.92 1.97
CA SER A 41 6.52 1.90 0.96
C SER A 41 6.66 0.49 1.55
N GLU A 42 7.75 0.20 2.26
CA GLU A 42 7.94 -1.10 2.90
C GLU A 42 6.96 -1.33 4.06
N ALA A 43 6.66 -0.33 4.87
CA ALA A 43 5.63 -0.43 5.91
C ALA A 43 4.25 -0.73 5.32
N SER A 44 3.94 -0.17 4.15
CA SER A 44 2.70 -0.44 3.41
C SER A 44 2.67 -1.89 2.86
N ARG A 45 3.80 -2.41 2.39
CA ARG A 45 3.93 -3.81 1.92
C ARG A 45 3.78 -4.82 3.06
N LEU A 46 4.20 -4.45 4.26
CA LEU A 46 4.07 -5.26 5.48
C LEU A 46 2.69 -5.11 6.17
N ASP A 47 1.72 -4.46 5.53
CA ASP A 47 0.41 -4.16 6.11
C ASP A 47 0.45 -3.38 7.45
N LEU A 48 1.53 -2.63 7.70
CA LEU A 48 1.67 -1.74 8.85
C LEU A 48 1.12 -0.34 8.59
N MET A 49 0.95 0.03 7.32
CA MET A 49 0.39 1.30 6.87
C MET A 49 -0.57 1.10 5.69
N PRO A 50 -1.47 2.06 5.43
CA PRO A 50 -2.38 1.97 4.29
C PRO A 50 -1.60 1.96 2.98
N HIS A 51 -2.11 1.22 2.00
CA HIS A 51 -1.60 1.27 0.64
C HIS A 51 -1.85 2.66 0.06
N MET A 52 -0.77 3.29 -0.39
CA MET A 52 -0.78 4.63 -0.98
C MET A 52 -0.35 4.55 -2.44
N GLN A 53 -0.76 5.54 -3.22
CA GLN A 53 -0.32 5.64 -4.61
C GLN A 53 1.17 5.97 -4.66
N VAL A 54 1.95 5.10 -5.28
CA VAL A 54 3.40 5.26 -5.48
C VAL A 54 3.66 5.57 -6.94
N PHE A 55 4.45 6.59 -7.20
CA PHE A 55 4.92 6.94 -8.52
C PHE A 55 6.42 6.63 -8.63
N TYR A 56 6.82 6.12 -9.78
CA TYR A 56 8.21 5.79 -10.09
C TYR A 56 8.73 6.72 -11.19
N PRO A 57 9.35 7.86 -10.83
CA PRO A 57 9.80 8.85 -11.81
C PRO A 57 10.98 8.37 -12.66
N ALA A 58 11.83 7.49 -12.13
CA ALA A 58 12.97 6.93 -12.83
C ALA A 58 12.78 5.46 -13.24
N GLU A 59 13.68 4.94 -14.06
CA GLU A 59 13.67 3.52 -14.47
C GLU A 59 14.19 2.58 -13.38
N THR A 60 14.87 3.11 -12.39
CA THR A 60 15.32 2.36 -11.23
C THR A 60 14.26 2.30 -10.16
N LYS A 61 14.00 1.11 -9.62
CA LYS A 61 13.01 0.85 -8.54
C LYS A 61 13.30 1.66 -7.27
N GLY A 62 14.52 2.14 -7.08
CA GLY A 62 14.93 2.89 -5.88
C GLY A 62 14.42 4.33 -5.80
N GLN A 63 13.90 4.90 -6.88
CA GLN A 63 13.34 6.25 -6.87
C GLN A 63 11.82 6.21 -6.79
N LEU A 64 11.30 6.39 -5.58
CA LEU A 64 9.87 6.41 -5.29
C LEU A 64 9.41 7.85 -5.04
N TYR A 65 8.17 8.15 -5.39
CA TYR A 65 7.49 9.37 -5.00
C TYR A 65 6.08 9.05 -4.49
N ILE A 66 5.80 9.43 -3.25
CA ILE A 66 4.50 9.22 -2.60
C ILE A 66 3.94 10.59 -2.23
N PRO A 67 3.00 11.16 -2.99
CA PRO A 67 2.49 12.53 -2.80
C PRO A 67 1.94 12.78 -1.41
N MET A 68 1.23 11.81 -0.84
CA MET A 68 0.64 11.92 0.50
C MET A 68 1.73 12.09 1.56
N VAL A 69 2.78 11.26 1.51
CA VAL A 69 3.90 11.32 2.45
C VAL A 69 4.65 12.64 2.29
N ASN A 70 4.88 13.08 1.06
CA ASN A 70 5.53 14.36 0.78
C ASN A 70 4.76 15.53 1.41
N ASN A 71 3.44 15.57 1.26
CA ASN A 71 2.60 16.62 1.84
C ASN A 71 2.59 16.57 3.38
N VAL A 72 2.50 15.38 3.97
CA VAL A 72 2.57 15.20 5.43
C VAL A 72 3.92 15.67 5.98
N MET A 73 5.02 15.33 5.30
CA MET A 73 6.37 15.79 5.68
C MET A 73 6.51 17.31 5.55
N LEU A 74 5.99 17.91 4.48
CA LEU A 74 5.99 19.37 4.31
C LEU A 74 5.27 20.07 5.47
N VAL A 75 4.04 19.62 5.76
CA VAL A 75 3.25 20.19 6.88
C VAL A 75 3.97 19.97 8.21
N GLY A 76 4.52 18.78 8.44
CA GLY A 76 5.31 18.47 9.62
C GLY A 76 6.53 19.37 9.78
N CYS A 77 7.29 19.59 8.71
CA CYS A 77 8.44 20.50 8.72
C CYS A 77 8.02 21.94 9.06
N VAL A 78 6.94 22.44 8.47
CA VAL A 78 6.42 23.80 8.76
C VAL A 78 6.01 23.90 10.23
N ILE A 79 5.30 22.90 10.77
CA ILE A 79 4.91 22.86 12.18
C ILE A 79 6.14 22.89 13.09
N VAL A 80 7.15 22.06 12.81
CA VAL A 80 8.39 22.00 13.60
C VAL A 80 9.12 23.33 13.62
N VAL A 81 9.24 24.00 12.46
CA VAL A 81 9.88 25.31 12.35
C VAL A 81 9.14 26.37 13.15
N LEU A 82 7.80 26.38 13.07
CA LEU A 82 6.96 27.32 13.81
C LEU A 82 6.97 27.08 15.33
N LEU A 83 7.04 25.83 15.76
CA LEU A 83 7.04 25.46 17.18
C LEU A 83 8.38 25.79 17.84
N PHE A 84 9.49 25.44 17.21
CA PHE A 84 10.79 25.54 17.86
C PHE A 84 11.43 26.91 17.71
N GLN A 85 11.31 27.58 16.56
CA GLN A 85 11.86 28.91 16.25
C GLN A 85 13.35 29.09 16.63
N ASN A 86 13.97 28.07 17.21
CA ASN A 86 15.33 28.05 17.71
C ASN A 86 16.05 26.76 17.27
N SER A 87 17.21 26.90 16.65
CA SER A 87 18.00 25.77 16.17
C SER A 87 18.46 24.80 17.28
N ALA A 88 18.69 25.29 18.49
CA ALA A 88 19.13 24.47 19.62
C ALA A 88 18.09 23.42 20.03
N HIS A 89 16.80 23.76 20.01
CA HIS A 89 15.71 22.83 20.29
C HIS A 89 15.52 21.79 19.18
N MET A 90 15.67 22.20 17.93
CA MET A 90 15.63 21.29 16.77
C MET A 90 16.81 20.30 16.82
N GLU A 91 18.00 20.77 17.20
CA GLU A 91 19.21 19.93 17.37
C GLU A 91 19.03 18.88 18.46
N ALA A 92 18.39 19.25 19.59
CA ALA A 92 18.07 18.31 20.66
C ALA A 92 17.09 17.21 20.23
N ALA A 93 16.03 17.57 19.50
CA ALA A 93 15.07 16.62 18.94
C ALA A 93 15.74 15.66 17.92
N TYR A 94 16.56 16.20 17.04
CA TYR A 94 17.28 15.44 16.01
C TYR A 94 18.30 14.48 16.63
N GLY A 95 19.09 14.95 17.62
CA GLY A 95 20.07 14.12 18.31
C GLY A 95 19.45 12.90 19.02
N LEU A 96 18.30 13.06 19.66
CA LEU A 96 17.58 11.95 20.29
C LEU A 96 17.03 10.96 19.24
N ALA A 97 16.50 11.47 18.12
CA ALA A 97 16.00 10.62 17.03
C ALA A 97 17.10 9.74 16.46
N ILE A 98 18.26 10.32 16.15
CA ILE A 98 19.40 9.58 15.58
C ILE A 98 19.91 8.51 16.55
N THR A 99 20.13 8.85 17.82
CA THR A 99 20.67 7.88 18.77
C THR A 99 19.75 6.69 18.98
N LEU A 100 18.43 6.93 19.05
CA LEU A 100 17.44 5.84 19.09
C LEU A 100 17.47 4.97 17.83
N THR A 101 17.53 5.60 16.66
CA THR A 101 17.60 4.86 15.38
C THR A 101 18.87 4.03 15.28
N MET A 102 20.02 4.55 15.70
CA MET A 102 21.28 3.80 15.75
C MET A 102 21.15 2.56 16.65
N MET A 103 20.64 2.72 17.86
CA MET A 103 20.43 1.58 18.79
C MET A 103 19.48 0.53 18.18
N CYS A 104 18.37 0.94 17.57
CA CYS A 104 17.48 0.01 16.88
C CYS A 104 18.17 -0.72 15.73
N THR A 105 18.98 -0.02 14.92
CA THR A 105 19.74 -0.63 13.82
C THR A 105 20.75 -1.64 14.34
N THR A 106 21.48 -1.33 15.42
CA THR A 106 22.43 -2.24 16.05
C THR A 106 21.73 -3.50 16.55
N LEU A 107 20.56 -3.37 17.19
CA LEU A 107 19.77 -4.51 17.65
C LEU A 107 19.26 -5.37 16.47
N LEU A 108 18.73 -4.75 15.44
CA LEU A 108 18.25 -5.48 14.24
C LEU A 108 19.41 -6.23 13.56
N LEU A 109 20.57 -5.60 13.44
CA LEU A 109 21.75 -6.24 12.86
C LEU A 109 22.27 -7.38 13.75
N PHE A 110 22.21 -7.23 15.07
CA PHE A 110 22.50 -8.32 16.01
C PHE A 110 21.62 -9.54 15.74
N PHE A 111 20.29 -9.35 15.66
CA PHE A 111 19.35 -10.44 15.39
C PHE A 111 19.61 -11.07 14.02
N TYR A 112 19.83 -10.27 13.00
CA TYR A 112 20.17 -10.78 11.65
C TYR A 112 21.44 -11.63 11.66
N LEU A 113 22.51 -11.17 12.29
CA LEU A 113 23.77 -11.91 12.36
C LEU A 113 23.64 -13.20 13.20
N HIS A 114 22.81 -13.17 14.24
CA HIS A 114 22.62 -14.31 15.14
C HIS A 114 21.72 -15.38 14.51
N GLU A 115 20.56 -15.01 13.99
CA GLU A 115 19.54 -15.93 13.50
C GLU A 115 19.81 -16.35 12.04
N GLU A 116 20.01 -15.41 11.14
CA GLU A 116 20.17 -15.70 9.70
C GLU A 116 21.58 -16.19 9.37
N ARG A 117 22.61 -15.52 9.89
CA ARG A 117 24.01 -15.90 9.65
C ARG A 117 24.53 -16.96 10.61
N LYS A 118 23.77 -17.30 11.68
CA LYS A 118 24.11 -18.31 12.68
C LYS A 118 25.48 -18.13 13.33
N LEU A 119 25.96 -16.89 13.42
CA LEU A 119 27.21 -16.55 14.07
C LEU A 119 27.02 -16.60 15.60
N LYS A 120 27.91 -17.34 16.30
CA LYS A 120 27.73 -17.57 17.76
C LYS A 120 28.30 -16.46 18.63
N VAL A 121 29.45 -15.92 18.32
CA VAL A 121 30.21 -14.99 19.18
C VAL A 121 30.27 -13.58 18.60
N ALA A 122 30.51 -13.43 17.31
CA ALA A 122 30.69 -12.13 16.66
C ALA A 122 29.48 -11.17 16.88
N PRO A 123 28.21 -11.59 16.83
CA PRO A 123 27.08 -10.70 17.10
C PRO A 123 27.08 -10.09 18.51
N TRP A 124 27.48 -10.87 19.51
CA TRP A 124 27.53 -10.41 20.90
C TRP A 124 28.62 -9.35 21.11
N ILE A 125 29.82 -9.57 20.55
CA ILE A 125 30.91 -8.59 20.61
C ILE A 125 30.50 -7.30 19.88
N PHE A 126 29.93 -7.43 18.70
CA PHE A 126 29.41 -6.32 17.90
C PHE A 126 28.38 -5.51 18.69
N ALA A 127 27.32 -6.18 19.18
CA ALA A 127 26.25 -5.51 19.92
C ALA A 127 26.76 -4.85 21.20
N ALA A 128 27.60 -5.52 21.98
CA ALA A 128 28.15 -4.97 23.21
C ALA A 128 28.97 -3.70 22.95
N PHE A 129 29.84 -3.72 21.93
CA PHE A 129 30.69 -2.57 21.57
C PHE A 129 29.83 -1.37 21.10
N PHE A 130 28.93 -1.58 20.14
CA PHE A 130 28.14 -0.50 19.57
C PHE A 130 27.08 0.02 20.53
N LEU A 131 26.34 -0.85 21.26
CA LEU A 131 25.36 -0.41 22.23
C LEU A 131 25.97 0.35 23.40
N LEU A 132 27.19 0.01 23.80
CA LEU A 132 27.91 0.78 24.81
C LEU A 132 28.23 2.20 24.31
N LEU A 133 28.78 2.31 23.10
CA LEU A 133 29.09 3.59 22.47
C LEU A 133 27.82 4.44 22.25
N GLU A 134 26.78 3.85 21.66
CA GLU A 134 25.49 4.50 21.40
C GLU A 134 24.77 4.87 22.69
N GLY A 135 24.92 4.06 23.74
CA GLY A 135 24.40 4.34 25.07
C GLY A 135 24.97 5.63 25.68
N PHE A 136 26.25 5.90 25.51
CA PHE A 136 26.84 7.18 25.93
C PHE A 136 26.22 8.37 25.17
N PHE A 137 26.01 8.25 23.86
CA PHE A 137 25.35 9.30 23.08
C PHE A 137 23.88 9.46 23.48
N PHE A 138 23.19 8.35 23.73
CA PHE A 138 21.81 8.37 24.18
C PHE A 138 21.64 9.08 25.52
N VAL A 139 22.47 8.74 26.53
CA VAL A 139 22.47 9.41 27.84
C VAL A 139 22.76 10.91 27.68
N SER A 140 23.73 11.28 26.85
CA SER A 140 24.01 12.68 26.54
C SER A 140 22.82 13.38 25.88
N SER A 141 22.09 12.70 24.99
CA SER A 141 20.89 13.26 24.33
C SER A 141 19.71 13.39 25.29
N LEU A 142 19.59 12.49 26.28
CA LEU A 142 18.56 12.56 27.33
C LEU A 142 18.67 13.79 28.21
N THR A 143 19.87 14.32 28.43
CA THR A 143 20.03 15.59 29.20
C THR A 143 19.32 16.77 28.52
N LYS A 144 19.16 16.71 27.19
CA LYS A 144 18.47 17.73 26.38
C LYS A 144 16.99 17.39 26.14
N PHE A 145 16.45 16.36 26.81
CA PHE A 145 15.07 15.90 26.56
C PHE A 145 14.03 17.00 26.72
N PHE A 146 14.06 17.74 27.81
CA PHE A 146 13.11 18.85 28.06
C PHE A 146 13.34 20.08 27.19
N HIS A 147 14.45 20.16 26.48
CA HIS A 147 14.79 21.25 25.54
C HIS A 147 14.42 20.97 24.09
N GLY A 148 13.57 19.97 23.83
CA GLY A 148 13.08 19.63 22.49
C GLY A 148 13.03 18.13 22.18
N GLY A 149 13.81 17.31 22.90
CA GLY A 149 13.85 15.85 22.68
C GLY A 149 12.50 15.14 22.87
N TYR A 150 11.62 15.66 23.74
CA TYR A 150 10.27 15.11 23.96
C TYR A 150 9.43 15.06 22.68
N PHE A 151 9.66 16.01 21.76
CA PHE A 151 8.93 16.06 20.50
C PHE A 151 9.17 14.81 19.63
N THR A 152 10.41 14.31 19.60
CA THR A 152 10.76 13.08 18.88
C THR A 152 9.98 11.87 19.41
N ILE A 153 9.89 11.74 20.73
CA ILE A 153 9.12 10.63 21.34
C ILE A 153 7.63 10.77 21.04
N LEU A 154 7.09 11.98 21.10
CA LEU A 154 5.69 12.25 20.75
C LEU A 154 5.39 11.85 19.30
N MET A 155 6.24 12.25 18.35
CA MET A 155 6.08 11.91 16.93
C MET A 155 6.22 10.40 16.69
N ALA A 156 7.20 9.76 17.33
CA ALA A 156 7.37 8.32 17.24
C ALA A 156 6.14 7.57 17.79
N ALA A 157 5.62 7.99 18.94
CA ALA A 157 4.42 7.41 19.55
C ALA A 157 3.17 7.61 18.65
N LEU A 158 3.03 8.77 18.01
CA LEU A 158 1.94 9.04 17.08
C LEU A 158 1.99 8.10 15.88
N ILE A 159 3.15 7.98 15.22
CA ILE A 159 3.34 7.11 14.05
C ILE A 159 3.13 5.64 14.46
N MET A 160 3.72 5.20 15.57
CA MET A 160 3.54 3.85 16.10
C MET A 160 2.06 3.57 16.43
N GLY A 161 1.35 4.52 17.01
CA GLY A 161 -0.09 4.42 17.27
C GLY A 161 -0.89 4.19 15.98
N ILE A 162 -0.58 4.93 14.91
CA ILE A 162 -1.20 4.74 13.59
C ILE A 162 -0.91 3.33 13.05
N MET A 163 0.35 2.86 13.14
CA MET A 163 0.76 1.54 12.69
C MET A 163 0.05 0.42 13.46
N VAL A 164 0.00 0.51 14.79
CA VAL A 164 -0.67 -0.47 15.66
C VAL A 164 -2.17 -0.50 15.37
N CYS A 165 -2.82 0.65 15.24
CA CYS A 165 -4.24 0.73 14.89
C CYS A 165 -4.51 0.11 13.50
N TRP A 166 -3.64 0.37 12.54
CA TRP A 166 -3.77 -0.20 11.20
C TRP A 166 -3.59 -1.72 11.22
N TYR A 167 -2.55 -2.21 11.87
CA TYR A 167 -2.26 -3.64 12.02
C TYR A 167 -3.41 -4.39 12.70
N ASN A 168 -3.86 -3.90 13.88
CA ASN A 168 -4.97 -4.51 14.60
C ASN A 168 -6.26 -4.48 13.80
N GLY A 169 -6.58 -3.36 13.15
CA GLY A 169 -7.74 -3.27 12.28
C GLY A 169 -7.67 -4.22 11.07
N THR A 170 -6.48 -4.47 10.53
CA THR A 170 -6.27 -5.45 9.45
C THR A 170 -6.43 -6.88 9.97
N ALA A 171 -5.89 -7.19 11.15
CA ALA A 171 -6.02 -8.50 11.78
C ALA A 171 -7.49 -8.86 12.06
N VAL A 172 -8.29 -7.91 12.54
CA VAL A 172 -9.74 -8.11 12.76
C VAL A 172 -10.47 -8.32 11.42
N GLU A 173 -10.18 -7.53 10.39
CA GLU A 173 -10.75 -7.77 9.05
C GLU A 173 -10.40 -9.16 8.53
N GLN A 174 -9.14 -9.61 8.68
CA GLN A 174 -8.70 -10.93 8.21
C GLN A 174 -9.39 -12.08 8.94
N ARG A 175 -9.68 -11.95 10.24
CA ARG A 175 -10.43 -12.98 10.99
C ARG A 175 -11.87 -13.16 10.49
N GLN A 176 -12.45 -12.13 9.88
CA GLN A 176 -13.80 -12.17 9.32
C GLN A 176 -13.83 -12.66 7.85
N PHE A 177 -12.68 -12.92 7.26
CA PHE A 177 -12.59 -13.50 5.92
C PHE A 177 -13.03 -14.96 5.97
N THR A 178 -14.13 -15.27 5.30
CA THR A 178 -14.59 -16.64 5.10
C THR A 178 -14.41 -17.00 3.64
N LEU A 179 -13.51 -17.94 3.38
CA LEU A 179 -13.27 -18.46 2.03
C LEU A 179 -14.21 -19.65 1.76
N LEU A 180 -14.81 -19.66 0.59
CA LEU A 180 -15.69 -20.72 0.11
C LEU A 180 -15.07 -21.39 -1.12
N PRO A 181 -15.24 -22.73 -1.30
CA PRO A 181 -14.74 -23.40 -2.50
C PRO A 181 -15.55 -22.95 -3.72
N LEU A 182 -14.90 -22.26 -4.67
CA LEU A 182 -15.54 -21.72 -5.87
C LEU A 182 -16.21 -22.78 -6.72
N ARG A 183 -15.59 -23.96 -6.81
CA ARG A 183 -16.10 -25.10 -7.60
C ARG A 183 -17.51 -25.54 -7.16
N SER A 184 -17.86 -25.42 -5.88
CA SER A 184 -19.19 -25.79 -5.38
C SER A 184 -20.30 -24.85 -5.84
N TYR A 185 -19.96 -23.63 -6.25
CA TYR A 185 -20.90 -22.61 -6.71
C TYR A 185 -21.07 -22.53 -8.23
N LEU A 186 -20.22 -23.21 -9.00
CA LEU A 186 -20.31 -23.22 -10.48
C LEU A 186 -21.71 -23.61 -10.99
N PRO A 187 -22.38 -24.67 -10.45
CA PRO A 187 -23.73 -25.02 -10.91
C PRO A 187 -24.77 -23.94 -10.65
N GLN A 188 -24.63 -23.21 -9.53
CA GLN A 188 -25.55 -22.11 -9.17
C GLN A 188 -25.34 -20.89 -10.08
N LEU A 189 -24.06 -20.55 -10.40
CA LEU A 189 -23.73 -19.51 -11.35
C LEU A 189 -24.25 -19.83 -12.76
N LYS A 190 -24.16 -21.09 -13.18
CA LYS A 190 -24.74 -21.53 -14.45
C LYS A 190 -26.26 -21.33 -14.48
N ARG A 191 -26.97 -21.75 -13.43
CA ARG A 191 -28.41 -21.53 -13.31
C ARG A 191 -28.77 -20.04 -13.37
N LEU A 192 -28.01 -19.17 -12.71
CA LEU A 192 -28.22 -17.73 -12.75
C LEU A 192 -27.97 -17.16 -14.16
N ARG A 193 -26.94 -17.66 -14.87
CA ARG A 193 -26.67 -17.24 -16.26
C ARG A 193 -27.85 -17.55 -17.17
N ASP A 194 -28.41 -18.74 -17.03
CA ASP A 194 -29.43 -19.27 -17.92
C ASP A 194 -30.87 -18.85 -17.51
N ASP A 195 -31.03 -18.13 -16.38
CA ASP A 195 -32.33 -17.70 -15.86
C ASP A 195 -32.75 -16.31 -16.42
N ASP A 196 -33.61 -16.32 -17.44
CA ASP A 196 -34.10 -15.09 -18.10
C ASP A 196 -35.05 -14.24 -17.26
N ARG A 197 -35.47 -14.70 -16.10
CA ARG A 197 -36.30 -13.90 -15.16
C ARG A 197 -35.57 -12.73 -14.54
N TYR A 198 -34.24 -12.80 -14.51
CA TYR A 198 -33.41 -11.71 -14.03
C TYR A 198 -32.80 -10.94 -15.20
N GLU A 199 -32.89 -9.61 -15.12
CA GLU A 199 -32.25 -8.75 -16.08
C GLU A 199 -30.72 -8.92 -16.03
N ARG A 200 -30.08 -8.97 -17.21
CA ARG A 200 -28.63 -9.08 -17.30
C ARG A 200 -27.98 -7.78 -16.85
N MET A 201 -27.15 -7.84 -15.84
CA MET A 201 -26.41 -6.70 -15.33
C MET A 201 -25.37 -6.20 -16.34
N SER A 202 -24.65 -7.11 -16.97
CA SER A 202 -23.59 -6.86 -17.97
C SER A 202 -23.22 -8.18 -18.62
N ASP A 203 -22.50 -8.14 -19.76
CA ASP A 203 -21.95 -9.36 -20.34
C ASP A 203 -20.82 -9.91 -19.46
N ASN A 204 -19.96 -9.03 -18.96
CA ASN A 204 -18.84 -9.36 -18.08
C ASN A 204 -18.99 -8.63 -16.74
N VAL A 205 -19.11 -9.38 -15.66
CA VAL A 205 -19.10 -8.85 -14.30
C VAL A 205 -17.76 -9.18 -13.65
N VAL A 206 -17.04 -8.16 -13.20
CA VAL A 206 -15.65 -8.26 -12.74
C VAL A 206 -15.57 -7.94 -11.25
N TYR A 207 -15.00 -8.86 -10.49
CA TYR A 207 -14.68 -8.69 -9.08
C TYR A 207 -13.16 -8.65 -8.89
N LEU A 208 -12.67 -7.63 -8.20
CA LEU A 208 -11.28 -7.57 -7.78
C LEU A 208 -11.11 -8.39 -6.50
N THR A 209 -10.20 -9.37 -6.54
CA THR A 209 -9.88 -10.25 -5.42
C THR A 209 -8.44 -10.03 -4.97
N LYS A 210 -8.19 -10.15 -3.67
CA LYS A 210 -6.81 -10.20 -3.14
C LYS A 210 -6.30 -11.63 -2.98
N ASP A 211 -7.16 -12.60 -3.24
CA ASP A 211 -6.91 -14.00 -2.96
C ASP A 211 -6.03 -14.61 -4.05
N THR A 212 -4.92 -15.18 -3.65
CA THR A 212 -4.02 -15.95 -4.52
C THR A 212 -4.41 -17.43 -4.62
N HIS A 213 -5.33 -17.90 -3.76
CA HIS A 213 -5.79 -19.29 -3.78
C HIS A 213 -6.79 -19.52 -4.90
N THR A 214 -6.42 -20.35 -5.85
CA THR A 214 -7.12 -20.59 -7.10
C THR A 214 -8.53 -21.19 -6.91
N ASP A 215 -8.71 -22.09 -5.95
CA ASP A 215 -9.96 -22.83 -5.73
C ASP A 215 -10.96 -22.16 -4.77
N TYR A 216 -10.56 -21.08 -4.09
CA TYR A 216 -11.39 -20.42 -3.08
C TYR A 216 -11.78 -19.01 -3.47
N ILE A 217 -12.92 -18.57 -2.97
CA ILE A 217 -13.47 -17.21 -3.19
C ILE A 217 -14.03 -16.64 -1.88
N ASP A 218 -13.96 -15.33 -1.71
CA ASP A 218 -14.57 -14.65 -0.56
C ASP A 218 -16.09 -14.85 -0.57
N ARG A 219 -16.64 -15.27 0.58
CA ARG A 219 -18.09 -15.44 0.80
C ARG A 219 -18.88 -14.20 0.38
N ASP A 220 -18.37 -13.00 0.64
CA ASP A 220 -19.05 -11.75 0.34
C ASP A 220 -19.23 -11.53 -1.17
N ILE A 221 -18.31 -12.06 -1.99
CA ILE A 221 -18.44 -12.04 -3.45
C ILE A 221 -19.60 -12.94 -3.88
N VAL A 222 -19.66 -14.17 -3.35
CA VAL A 222 -20.74 -15.12 -3.66
C VAL A 222 -22.09 -14.54 -3.24
N TYR A 223 -22.17 -14.00 -2.02
CA TYR A 223 -23.36 -13.33 -1.51
C TYR A 223 -23.77 -12.13 -2.38
N SER A 224 -22.79 -11.33 -2.83
CA SER A 224 -23.03 -10.21 -3.74
C SER A 224 -23.60 -10.66 -5.08
N ILE A 225 -23.18 -11.84 -5.60
CA ILE A 225 -23.67 -12.35 -6.89
C ILE A 225 -25.06 -12.94 -6.77
N LEU A 226 -25.29 -13.78 -5.74
CA LEU A 226 -26.48 -14.65 -5.66
C LEU A 226 -27.61 -14.05 -4.83
N ASP A 227 -27.31 -13.44 -3.67
CA ASP A 227 -28.31 -13.09 -2.68
C ASP A 227 -28.70 -11.61 -2.72
N LYS A 228 -27.71 -10.72 -2.85
CA LYS A 228 -27.97 -9.28 -2.85
C LYS A 228 -28.20 -8.75 -4.28
N HIS A 229 -29.42 -8.86 -4.77
CA HIS A 229 -29.79 -8.56 -6.15
C HIS A 229 -28.96 -9.40 -7.14
N PRO A 230 -29.47 -10.55 -7.59
CA PRO A 230 -28.73 -11.46 -8.44
C PRO A 230 -28.10 -10.74 -9.63
N LYS A 231 -26.78 -10.87 -9.76
CA LYS A 231 -26.00 -10.19 -10.80
C LYS A 231 -25.78 -11.13 -11.98
N ARG A 232 -26.80 -11.27 -12.79
CA ARG A 232 -26.78 -12.09 -14.00
C ARG A 232 -25.76 -11.53 -14.98
N ALA A 233 -24.89 -12.39 -15.51
CA ALA A 233 -23.87 -12.07 -16.49
C ALA A 233 -23.68 -13.23 -17.47
N HIS A 234 -23.04 -12.98 -18.61
CA HIS A 234 -22.53 -14.07 -19.47
C HIS A 234 -21.29 -14.71 -18.82
N ALA A 235 -20.40 -13.87 -18.26
CA ALA A 235 -19.19 -14.34 -17.60
C ALA A 235 -18.88 -13.54 -16.33
N TRP A 236 -18.40 -14.25 -15.29
CA TRP A 236 -17.88 -13.66 -14.06
C TRP A 236 -16.36 -13.79 -14.02
N TRP A 237 -15.71 -12.67 -13.74
CA TRP A 237 -14.26 -12.53 -13.72
C TRP A 237 -13.76 -12.21 -12.33
N PHE A 238 -12.91 -13.05 -11.78
CA PHE A 238 -12.24 -12.83 -10.49
C PHE A 238 -10.80 -12.45 -10.77
N VAL A 239 -10.51 -11.15 -10.65
CA VAL A 239 -9.23 -10.57 -11.08
C VAL A 239 -8.37 -10.25 -9.86
N ASN A 240 -7.18 -10.82 -9.84
CA ASN A 240 -6.10 -10.44 -8.92
C ASN A 240 -5.04 -9.64 -9.69
N VAL A 241 -4.50 -8.60 -9.08
CA VAL A 241 -3.44 -7.77 -9.66
C VAL A 241 -2.22 -7.83 -8.77
N GLU A 242 -1.13 -8.32 -9.32
CA GLU A 242 0.16 -8.43 -8.66
C GLU A 242 1.17 -7.50 -9.33
N THR A 243 1.87 -6.70 -8.52
CA THR A 243 2.90 -5.79 -9.03
C THR A 243 4.24 -6.49 -9.04
N MET A 244 4.81 -6.65 -10.25
CA MET A 244 6.10 -7.29 -10.47
C MET A 244 7.27 -6.32 -10.23
N ASP A 245 8.44 -6.88 -9.93
CA ASP A 245 9.67 -6.12 -9.71
C ASP A 245 10.29 -5.56 -11.00
N GLU A 246 9.82 -6.00 -12.15
CA GLU A 246 10.23 -5.52 -13.46
C GLU A 246 9.40 -4.30 -13.90
N PRO A 247 10.01 -3.29 -14.55
CA PRO A 247 9.33 -2.02 -14.80
C PRO A 247 8.19 -2.10 -15.82
N HIS A 248 8.31 -2.89 -16.88
CA HIS A 248 7.40 -2.87 -18.04
C HIS A 248 6.78 -4.23 -18.36
N THR A 249 6.87 -5.19 -17.47
CA THR A 249 6.32 -6.53 -17.68
C THR A 249 4.79 -6.50 -17.64
N PHE A 250 4.16 -7.03 -18.68
CA PHE A 250 2.75 -7.38 -18.69
C PHE A 250 2.63 -8.87 -18.97
N ALA A 251 2.14 -9.61 -18.00
CA ALA A 251 1.81 -11.03 -18.13
C ALA A 251 0.47 -11.31 -17.43
N TYR A 252 -0.20 -12.36 -17.85
CA TYR A 252 -1.41 -12.82 -17.19
C TYR A 252 -1.50 -14.34 -17.21
N SER A 253 -2.21 -14.88 -16.24
CA SER A 253 -2.65 -16.28 -16.26
C SER A 253 -4.15 -16.34 -16.06
N VAL A 254 -4.80 -17.27 -16.76
CA VAL A 254 -6.25 -17.45 -16.69
C VAL A 254 -6.55 -18.88 -16.31
N GLU A 255 -7.46 -19.05 -15.37
CA GLU A 255 -8.05 -20.34 -15.02
C GLU A 255 -9.55 -20.30 -15.33
N THR A 256 -10.00 -21.28 -16.12
CA THR A 256 -11.38 -21.37 -16.63
C THR A 256 -12.27 -22.30 -15.80
N PHE A 257 -11.73 -23.06 -14.84
CA PHE A 257 -12.44 -24.10 -14.07
C PHE A 257 -13.18 -25.13 -14.93
N GLY A 258 -12.81 -25.26 -16.20
CA GLY A 258 -13.52 -26.09 -17.17
C GLY A 258 -14.89 -25.56 -17.58
N THR A 259 -15.12 -24.25 -17.45
CA THR A 259 -16.37 -23.55 -17.80
C THR A 259 -16.11 -22.42 -18.77
N ASP A 260 -17.14 -22.01 -19.50
CA ASP A 260 -17.13 -20.87 -20.42
C ASP A 260 -17.72 -19.59 -19.81
N TYR A 261 -17.94 -19.57 -18.49
CA TYR A 261 -18.61 -18.46 -17.80
C TYR A 261 -17.96 -18.03 -16.48
N VAL A 262 -16.98 -18.74 -15.97
CA VAL A 262 -16.23 -18.37 -14.75
C VAL A 262 -14.75 -18.38 -15.05
N PHE A 263 -14.12 -17.25 -14.83
CA PHE A 263 -12.70 -17.04 -15.09
C PHE A 263 -12.02 -16.43 -13.90
N ARG A 264 -10.85 -16.95 -13.55
CA ARG A 264 -9.94 -16.32 -12.61
C ARG A 264 -8.72 -15.82 -13.38
N VAL A 265 -8.42 -14.55 -13.23
CA VAL A 265 -7.33 -13.87 -13.95
C VAL A 265 -6.34 -13.32 -12.93
N HIS A 266 -5.09 -13.72 -13.07
CA HIS A 266 -3.97 -13.08 -12.37
C HIS A 266 -3.26 -12.16 -13.37
N LEU A 267 -3.28 -10.87 -13.10
CA LEU A 267 -2.56 -9.86 -13.88
C LEU A 267 -1.24 -9.55 -13.18
N TYR A 268 -0.14 -9.81 -13.86
CA TYR A 268 1.21 -9.48 -13.41
C TYR A 268 1.65 -8.20 -14.12
N LEU A 269 1.64 -7.08 -13.37
CA LEU A 269 1.94 -5.77 -13.92
C LEU A 269 3.27 -5.25 -13.38
N GLY A 270 4.14 -4.80 -14.27
CA GLY A 270 5.37 -4.12 -13.89
C GLY A 270 5.07 -2.84 -13.10
N TYR A 271 5.96 -2.48 -12.17
CA TYR A 271 5.73 -1.35 -11.25
C TYR A 271 5.56 0.02 -11.91
N LYS A 272 6.02 0.19 -13.15
CA LYS A 272 5.84 1.42 -13.96
C LYS A 272 4.57 1.43 -14.80
N ILE A 273 3.95 0.28 -14.99
CA ILE A 273 2.74 0.18 -15.78
C ILE A 273 1.57 0.82 -15.02
N ASN A 274 0.86 1.72 -15.68
CA ASN A 274 -0.37 2.26 -15.11
C ASN A 274 -1.36 1.12 -14.88
N GLN A 275 -1.83 0.95 -13.65
CA GLN A 275 -2.75 -0.13 -13.26
C GLN A 275 -4.16 0.12 -13.83
N ARG A 276 -4.30 0.18 -15.16
CA ARG A 276 -5.58 0.28 -15.86
C ARG A 276 -6.17 -1.11 -16.06
N VAL A 277 -6.66 -1.72 -15.00
CA VAL A 277 -7.18 -3.09 -15.00
C VAL A 277 -8.25 -3.30 -16.08
N ASN A 278 -9.10 -2.31 -16.34
CA ASN A 278 -10.11 -2.39 -17.40
C ASN A 278 -9.49 -2.63 -18.78
N ALA A 279 -8.41 -1.93 -19.13
CA ALA A 279 -7.77 -2.07 -20.45
C ALA A 279 -7.12 -3.44 -20.62
N TYR A 280 -6.40 -3.90 -19.58
CA TYR A 280 -5.71 -5.20 -19.61
C TYR A 280 -6.70 -6.36 -19.61
N LEU A 281 -7.77 -6.28 -18.83
CA LEU A 281 -8.79 -7.33 -18.83
C LEU A 281 -9.50 -7.44 -20.18
N ARG A 282 -9.75 -6.32 -20.86
CA ARG A 282 -10.31 -6.34 -22.21
C ARG A 282 -9.39 -7.06 -23.20
N GLN A 283 -8.08 -6.86 -23.10
CA GLN A 283 -7.11 -7.59 -23.91
C GLN A 283 -7.16 -9.11 -23.62
N VAL A 284 -7.18 -9.50 -22.34
CA VAL A 284 -7.32 -10.91 -21.94
C VAL A 284 -8.60 -11.54 -22.52
N VAL A 285 -9.72 -10.81 -22.45
CA VAL A 285 -11.01 -11.30 -22.99
C VAL A 285 -10.96 -11.43 -24.52
N GLN A 286 -10.27 -10.51 -25.22
CA GLN A 286 -10.05 -10.61 -26.68
C GLN A 286 -9.22 -11.83 -27.03
N ASP A 287 -8.15 -12.10 -26.28
CA ASP A 287 -7.28 -13.24 -26.50
C ASP A 287 -8.04 -14.57 -26.28
N LEU A 288 -8.86 -14.66 -25.22
CA LEU A 288 -9.70 -15.83 -24.94
C LEU A 288 -10.82 -16.03 -25.97
N ALA A 289 -11.38 -14.98 -26.48
CA ALA A 289 -12.37 -15.06 -27.57
C ALA A 289 -11.72 -15.52 -28.89
N ALA A 290 -10.48 -15.10 -29.16
CA ALA A 290 -9.72 -15.53 -30.33
C ALA A 290 -9.27 -16.98 -30.25
N THR A 291 -8.95 -17.51 -29.05
CA THR A 291 -8.60 -18.93 -28.83
C THR A 291 -9.83 -19.85 -28.78
N GLY A 292 -11.04 -19.28 -28.70
CA GLY A 292 -12.29 -20.05 -28.62
C GLY A 292 -12.63 -20.56 -27.21
N GLU A 293 -11.89 -20.14 -26.19
CA GLU A 293 -12.17 -20.48 -24.77
C GLU A 293 -13.34 -19.68 -24.20
N LEU A 294 -13.64 -18.54 -24.79
CA LEU A 294 -14.79 -17.71 -24.49
C LEU A 294 -15.71 -17.62 -25.70
N PRO A 295 -17.03 -17.90 -25.57
CA PRO A 295 -17.98 -17.68 -26.64
C PRO A 295 -18.00 -16.22 -27.09
N PRO A 296 -18.18 -15.93 -28.39
CA PRO A 296 -18.30 -14.55 -28.86
C PRO A 296 -19.44 -13.81 -28.14
N GLN A 297 -19.13 -12.66 -27.58
CA GLN A 297 -20.11 -11.83 -26.89
C GLN A 297 -20.63 -10.76 -27.84
N THR A 298 -21.92 -10.81 -28.13
CA THR A 298 -22.57 -9.80 -28.97
C THR A 298 -23.11 -8.69 -28.10
N HIS A 299 -22.86 -7.44 -28.45
CA HIS A 299 -23.52 -6.30 -27.81
C HIS A 299 -25.02 -6.26 -28.20
N ASP A 300 -25.87 -6.10 -27.19
CA ASP A 300 -27.31 -5.90 -27.39
C ASP A 300 -27.65 -4.53 -28.03
N TYR A 301 -26.66 -3.62 -28.09
CA TYR A 301 -26.84 -2.29 -28.70
C TYR A 301 -26.41 -2.26 -30.16
N SER A 302 -27.34 -1.92 -31.04
CA SER A 302 -27.15 -1.81 -32.51
C SER A 302 -26.08 -0.78 -32.94
N VAL A 303 -25.62 0.06 -32.02
CA VAL A 303 -24.59 1.10 -32.27
C VAL A 303 -23.20 0.48 -32.45
N TYR A 304 -22.95 -0.70 -31.91
CA TYR A 304 -21.65 -1.37 -31.97
C TYR A 304 -21.75 -2.56 -32.93
N LYS A 305 -21.46 -2.31 -34.23
CA LYS A 305 -21.52 -3.35 -35.26
C LYS A 305 -20.21 -4.11 -35.49
N ASP A 306 -19.18 -3.88 -34.67
CA ASP A 306 -17.87 -4.46 -34.90
C ASP A 306 -17.80 -5.93 -34.42
N PRO A 307 -17.38 -6.87 -35.30
CA PRO A 307 -17.28 -8.30 -34.96
C PRO A 307 -16.20 -8.64 -33.96
N GLY A 308 -15.34 -7.69 -33.55
CA GLY A 308 -14.37 -7.82 -32.47
C GLY A 308 -14.95 -7.53 -31.07
N ASN A 309 -16.23 -7.58 -30.88
CA ASN A 309 -16.92 -7.09 -29.73
C ASN A 309 -16.85 -8.08 -28.57
N ILE A 310 -16.25 -7.64 -27.47
CA ILE A 310 -16.01 -8.41 -26.24
C ILE A 310 -17.07 -8.18 -25.18
N GLY A 311 -18.20 -7.59 -25.53
CA GLY A 311 -19.29 -7.31 -24.60
C GLY A 311 -19.03 -6.11 -23.67
N THR A 312 -19.99 -5.87 -22.78
CA THR A 312 -19.94 -4.81 -21.77
C THR A 312 -19.25 -5.30 -20.49
N PHE A 313 -18.57 -4.40 -19.78
CA PHE A 313 -17.90 -4.71 -18.50
C PHE A 313 -18.47 -3.87 -17.37
N LYS A 314 -18.79 -4.53 -16.25
CA LYS A 314 -19.11 -3.87 -15.01
C LYS A 314 -18.19 -4.37 -13.88
N PHE A 315 -17.49 -3.44 -13.25
CA PHE A 315 -16.61 -3.72 -12.11
C PHE A 315 -17.41 -3.57 -10.81
N VAL A 316 -17.38 -4.59 -9.98
CA VAL A 316 -18.01 -4.60 -8.66
C VAL A 316 -16.94 -4.56 -7.59
N LEU A 317 -16.93 -3.49 -6.80
CA LEU A 317 -16.05 -3.36 -5.64
C LEU A 317 -16.85 -3.60 -4.36
N ILE A 318 -16.48 -4.62 -3.63
CA ILE A 318 -17.09 -4.92 -2.33
C ILE A 318 -16.36 -4.08 -1.28
N ARG A 319 -17.13 -3.21 -0.61
CA ARG A 319 -16.65 -2.47 0.55
C ARG A 319 -17.18 -3.12 1.80
N LYS A 320 -16.28 -3.71 2.58
CA LYS A 320 -16.62 -4.24 3.90
C LYS A 320 -16.81 -3.06 4.87
N LEU A 321 -17.96 -2.98 5.50
CA LEU A 321 -18.27 -2.05 6.57
C LEU A 321 -18.62 -2.87 7.81
N LEU A 322 -18.07 -2.49 8.96
CA LEU A 322 -18.43 -3.14 10.21
C LEU A 322 -19.87 -2.78 10.57
N ALA A 323 -20.71 -3.80 10.71
CA ALA A 323 -22.07 -3.57 11.19
C ALA A 323 -22.05 -3.07 12.64
N PRO A 324 -22.97 -2.15 13.02
CA PRO A 324 -23.06 -1.67 14.40
C PRO A 324 -23.32 -2.77 15.43
N GLU A 325 -23.92 -3.86 15.00
CA GLU A 325 -24.35 -5.01 15.81
C GLU A 325 -23.34 -6.17 15.82
N SER A 326 -22.13 -6.00 15.22
CA SER A 326 -21.13 -7.05 15.23
C SER A 326 -20.56 -7.26 16.64
N ASP A 327 -20.43 -8.53 17.06
CA ASP A 327 -19.81 -8.97 18.33
C ASP A 327 -18.28 -8.74 18.30
N VAL A 328 -17.88 -7.47 18.25
CA VAL A 328 -16.48 -7.06 18.24
C VAL A 328 -16.22 -6.28 19.51
N GLU A 329 -15.14 -6.61 20.22
CA GLU A 329 -14.75 -5.86 21.42
C GLU A 329 -14.67 -4.35 21.16
N PRO A 330 -14.98 -3.50 22.15
CA PRO A 330 -14.93 -2.04 22.01
C PRO A 330 -13.55 -1.52 21.55
N SER A 331 -12.47 -2.18 21.98
CA SER A 331 -11.08 -1.89 21.59
C SER A 331 -10.84 -2.16 20.10
N GLU A 332 -11.31 -3.29 19.59
CA GLU A 332 -11.20 -3.69 18.20
C GLU A 332 -12.08 -2.79 17.29
N ARG A 333 -13.28 -2.42 17.77
CA ARG A 333 -14.16 -1.48 17.08
C ARG A 333 -13.50 -0.12 16.88
N THR A 334 -12.80 0.38 17.89
CA THR A 334 -12.05 1.64 17.81
C THR A 334 -10.92 1.53 16.77
N ALA A 335 -10.15 0.44 16.78
CA ALA A 335 -9.08 0.19 15.82
C ALA A 335 -9.58 0.16 14.37
N ILE A 336 -10.72 -0.52 14.11
CA ILE A 336 -11.33 -0.57 12.77
C ILE A 336 -11.85 0.81 12.34
N THR A 337 -12.50 1.54 13.24
CA THR A 337 -13.00 2.89 12.93
C THR A 337 -11.85 3.82 12.56
N LEU A 338 -10.77 3.78 13.32
CA LEU A 338 -9.58 4.57 13.04
C LEU A 338 -8.92 4.15 11.72
N LYS A 339 -8.84 2.84 11.44
CA LYS A 339 -8.39 2.31 10.16
C LYS A 339 -9.20 2.85 8.99
N TYR A 340 -10.53 2.93 9.10
CA TYR A 340 -11.38 3.47 8.04
C TYR A 340 -11.14 4.98 7.81
N ILE A 341 -10.91 5.74 8.88
CA ILE A 341 -10.53 7.17 8.77
C ILE A 341 -9.20 7.32 8.04
N ILE A 342 -8.18 6.56 8.44
CA ILE A 342 -6.86 6.57 7.81
C ILE A 342 -6.96 6.14 6.35
N ARG A 343 -7.71 5.06 6.06
CA ARG A 343 -7.93 4.57 4.69
C ARG A 343 -8.61 5.60 3.80
N ARG A 344 -9.56 6.37 4.34
CA ARG A 344 -10.23 7.44 3.60
C ARG A 344 -9.26 8.54 3.20
N ALA A 345 -8.28 8.85 4.05
CA ALA A 345 -7.23 9.82 3.77
C ALA A 345 -6.22 9.32 2.73
N ALA A 346 -5.92 8.00 2.73
CA ALA A 346 -4.94 7.38 1.83
C ALA A 346 -5.42 7.18 0.38
N GLY A 347 -6.73 7.34 0.11
CA GLY A 347 -7.34 7.17 -1.22
C GLY A 347 -8.15 5.88 -1.36
N THR A 348 -8.94 5.79 -2.43
CA THR A 348 -9.83 4.65 -2.69
C THR A 348 -9.16 3.62 -3.61
N PRO A 349 -9.42 2.31 -3.44
CA PRO A 349 -8.93 1.26 -4.35
C PRO A 349 -9.34 1.49 -5.81
N ALA A 350 -10.49 2.10 -6.03
CA ALA A 350 -10.98 2.47 -7.36
C ALA A 350 -9.98 3.34 -8.13
N ARG A 351 -9.38 4.28 -7.43
CA ARG A 351 -8.39 5.19 -8.01
C ARG A 351 -7.08 4.48 -8.34
N TRP A 352 -6.66 3.55 -7.48
CA TRP A 352 -5.41 2.81 -7.70
C TRP A 352 -5.48 1.92 -8.94
N TYR A 353 -6.64 1.29 -9.18
CA TYR A 353 -6.84 0.39 -10.33
C TYR A 353 -7.37 1.10 -11.59
N GLY A 354 -7.45 2.43 -11.58
CA GLY A 354 -7.91 3.23 -12.72
C GLY A 354 -9.36 2.96 -13.12
N LEU A 355 -10.22 2.64 -12.14
CA LEU A 355 -11.62 2.24 -12.36
C LEU A 355 -12.64 3.37 -12.11
N GLU A 356 -12.20 4.59 -11.84
CA GLU A 356 -13.09 5.70 -11.45
C GLU A 356 -14.23 5.96 -12.45
N LEU A 357 -13.99 5.69 -13.74
CA LEU A 357 -14.99 5.86 -14.82
C LEU A 357 -15.86 4.62 -15.09
N SER A 358 -15.52 3.48 -14.48
CA SER A 358 -16.16 2.18 -14.76
C SER A 358 -16.93 1.62 -13.56
N LEU A 359 -17.00 2.36 -12.45
CA LEU A 359 -17.58 1.89 -11.20
C LEU A 359 -19.07 2.20 -11.12
N ILE A 360 -19.82 1.17 -10.74
CA ILE A 360 -21.15 1.34 -10.17
C ILE A 360 -20.96 1.28 -8.64
N HIS A 361 -21.25 2.38 -7.97
CA HIS A 361 -21.35 2.39 -6.52
C HIS A 361 -22.66 1.72 -6.13
N ILE A 362 -22.57 0.52 -5.57
CA ILE A 362 -23.67 -0.22 -4.96
C ILE A 362 -23.51 -0.15 -3.44
#